data_2ef0396baa2df37dcfe59225a7919d1f
#
_entry.id   2ef0396baa2df37dcfe59225a7919d1f
#
_cell.length_a   1.000
_cell.length_b   1.000
_cell.length_c   1.000
_cell.angle_alpha   90.00
_cell.angle_beta   90.00
_cell.angle_gamma   90.00
#
_symmetry.space_group_name_H-M   'P 1'
#
loop_
_entity.id
_entity.type
_entity.pdbx_description
1 polymer ?
#
loop_
_entity_poly.entity_id
_entity_poly.type
_entity_poly.pdbx_seq_one_letter_code
_entity_poly.pdbx_strand_id
1 'polypeptide(L)'
;MNKKTLTLISILGLLTPGAMLAADSVKPDPARVTVTFDHPEKFTDVKDDYIATEKGQEAILAEIKDFIESKAKSYLRAGQKLEVTFTDINLAGDFEPQRGAQFNHVRIVKDIYIPRLTLDFKLTGADGKVINEGKRELTDLAFMMRVAFPPSDSLRFEKDILNDWLREDIKGPAKAGK
;
A
#
# COMPACT_ATOMS: atom_id res chain seq x y z
N MET A 1 -13.29 91.60 -1.88
CA MET A 1 -14.26 90.63 -1.32
C MET A 1 -14.28 89.44 -2.25
N ASN A 2 -13.48 88.44 -1.92
CA ASN A 2 -13.27 87.23 -2.74
C ASN A 2 -14.08 86.07 -2.18
N LYS A 3 -15.08 85.61 -2.90
CA LYS A 3 -15.83 84.39 -2.61
C LYS A 3 -15.06 83.22 -3.17
N LYS A 4 -14.57 82.36 -2.28
CA LYS A 4 -13.96 81.06 -2.64
C LYS A 4 -15.08 80.05 -2.79
N THR A 5 -15.26 79.52 -3.95
CA THR A 5 -16.20 78.48 -4.30
C THR A 5 -15.52 77.12 -3.95
N LEU A 6 -16.12 76.35 -3.04
CA LEU A 6 -15.65 75.03 -2.63
C LEU A 6 -16.32 73.97 -3.53
N THR A 7 -15.56 73.33 -4.40
CA THR A 7 -16.06 72.26 -5.27
C THR A 7 -15.96 70.95 -4.54
N LEU A 8 -17.10 70.31 -4.28
CA LEU A 8 -17.21 69.00 -3.67
C LEU A 8 -17.04 67.91 -4.74
N ILE A 9 -15.94 67.17 -4.67
CA ILE A 9 -15.72 66.02 -5.58
C ILE A 9 -16.32 64.79 -4.91
N SER A 10 -17.41 64.27 -5.49
CA SER A 10 -18.05 63.03 -5.07
C SER A 10 -17.33 61.87 -5.74
N ILE A 11 -16.58 61.06 -4.97
CA ILE A 11 -15.95 59.85 -5.43
C ILE A 11 -16.97 58.71 -5.33
N LEU A 12 -17.51 58.30 -6.49
CA LEU A 12 -18.39 57.16 -6.62
C LEU A 12 -17.52 55.86 -6.62
N GLY A 13 -17.47 55.20 -5.48
CA GLY A 13 -16.75 53.92 -5.35
C GLY A 13 -17.48 52.80 -6.11
N LEU A 14 -16.84 52.29 -7.13
CA LEU A 14 -17.28 51.07 -7.85
C LEU A 14 -17.04 49.84 -6.96
N LEU A 15 -18.09 49.28 -6.35
CA LEU A 15 -18.04 47.96 -5.75
C LEU A 15 -18.03 46.91 -6.86
N THR A 16 -16.88 46.29 -7.13
CA THR A 16 -16.81 45.07 -7.92
C THR A 16 -17.27 43.89 -7.09
N PRO A 17 -18.25 43.07 -7.51
CA PRO A 17 -18.55 41.85 -6.83
C PRO A 17 -17.39 40.87 -7.03
N GLY A 18 -16.67 40.55 -5.95
CA GLY A 18 -15.66 39.50 -5.94
C GLY A 18 -16.33 38.20 -6.34
N ALA A 19 -15.92 37.63 -7.46
CA ALA A 19 -16.27 36.27 -7.83
C ALA A 19 -15.70 35.33 -6.75
N MET A 20 -16.59 34.81 -5.94
CA MET A 20 -16.29 33.72 -4.99
C MET A 20 -15.99 32.49 -5.85
N LEU A 21 -14.71 32.18 -6.06
CA LEU A 21 -14.28 30.90 -6.60
C LEU A 21 -14.80 29.83 -5.66
N ALA A 22 -15.85 29.13 -6.08
CA ALA A 22 -16.30 27.91 -5.45
C ALA A 22 -15.10 26.97 -5.45
N ALA A 23 -14.57 26.67 -4.26
CA ALA A 23 -13.62 25.60 -4.08
C ALA A 23 -14.33 24.32 -4.54
N ASP A 24 -13.96 23.83 -5.72
CA ASP A 24 -14.35 22.51 -6.18
C ASP A 24 -13.99 21.55 -5.05
N SER A 25 -15.01 21.00 -4.39
CA SER A 25 -14.83 19.93 -3.43
C SER A 25 -14.29 18.74 -4.21
N VAL A 26 -12.98 18.58 -4.23
CA VAL A 26 -12.31 17.41 -4.79
C VAL A 26 -12.92 16.20 -4.07
N LYS A 27 -13.85 15.53 -4.77
CA LYS A 27 -14.43 14.26 -4.33
C LYS A 27 -13.24 13.34 -4.07
N PRO A 28 -13.11 12.73 -2.87
CA PRO A 28 -11.97 11.83 -2.61
C PRO A 28 -11.91 10.80 -3.74
N ASP A 29 -10.76 10.73 -4.40
CA ASP A 29 -10.52 9.74 -5.45
C ASP A 29 -10.74 8.36 -4.82
N PRO A 30 -11.65 7.52 -5.34
CA PRO A 30 -11.88 6.20 -4.77
C PRO A 30 -10.54 5.46 -4.71
N ALA A 31 -10.27 4.82 -3.58
CA ALA A 31 -9.01 4.15 -3.33
C ALA A 31 -8.59 3.35 -4.57
N ARG A 32 -7.47 3.74 -5.18
CA ARG A 32 -6.95 3.08 -6.40
C ARG A 32 -6.41 1.69 -6.12
N VAL A 33 -6.11 1.41 -4.86
CA VAL A 33 -5.63 0.11 -4.37
C VAL A 33 -6.47 -0.27 -3.18
N THR A 34 -7.01 -1.48 -3.21
CA THR A 34 -7.78 -2.06 -2.12
C THR A 34 -7.13 -3.38 -1.75
N VAL A 35 -6.78 -3.55 -0.48
CA VAL A 35 -6.20 -4.79 0.06
C VAL A 35 -7.14 -5.33 1.14
N THR A 36 -7.50 -6.59 1.00
CA THR A 36 -8.34 -7.33 1.93
C THR A 36 -7.67 -8.64 2.36
N PHE A 37 -8.05 -9.18 3.50
CA PHE A 37 -7.58 -10.44 4.03
C PHE A 37 -8.80 -11.35 4.27
N ASP A 38 -8.83 -12.48 3.60
CA ASP A 38 -9.93 -13.44 3.69
C ASP A 38 -9.65 -14.45 4.80
N HIS A 39 -10.42 -14.42 5.86
CA HIS A 39 -10.24 -15.29 7.03
C HIS A 39 -8.83 -15.24 7.63
N PRO A 40 -8.31 -14.08 8.03
CA PRO A 40 -6.92 -13.94 8.51
C PRO A 40 -6.61 -14.79 9.74
N GLU A 41 -7.62 -15.17 10.53
CA GLU A 41 -7.48 -16.07 11.66
C GLU A 41 -7.07 -17.51 11.26
N LYS A 42 -7.15 -17.84 9.96
CA LYS A 42 -6.78 -19.14 9.40
C LYS A 42 -5.45 -19.14 8.68
N PHE A 43 -4.80 -17.98 8.56
CA PHE A 43 -3.51 -17.89 7.88
C PHE A 43 -2.47 -18.76 8.56
N THR A 44 -1.59 -19.34 7.75
CA THR A 44 -0.61 -20.34 8.18
C THR A 44 0.30 -19.80 9.28
N ASP A 45 0.89 -18.61 9.09
CA ASP A 45 1.74 -17.98 10.10
C ASP A 45 1.77 -16.46 9.95
N VAL A 46 0.98 -15.77 10.79
CA VAL A 46 1.02 -14.30 10.93
C VAL A 46 1.05 -14.00 12.44
N LYS A 47 2.22 -14.24 13.04
CA LYS A 47 2.41 -14.13 14.49
C LYS A 47 3.48 -13.10 14.81
N ASP A 48 3.24 -12.33 15.85
CA ASP A 48 4.19 -11.39 16.46
C ASP A 48 5.06 -12.05 17.54
N ASP A 49 4.62 -13.19 18.06
CA ASP A 49 5.22 -13.92 19.15
C ASP A 49 4.95 -15.42 18.99
N TYR A 50 5.64 -16.29 19.77
CA TYR A 50 5.33 -17.72 19.86
C TYR A 50 3.86 -17.96 20.22
N ILE A 51 3.34 -17.20 21.17
CA ILE A 51 1.90 -17.16 21.47
C ILE A 51 1.32 -15.96 20.72
N ALA A 52 0.73 -16.25 19.54
CA ALA A 52 0.13 -15.21 18.69
C ALA A 52 -0.86 -14.34 19.46
N THR A 53 -0.83 -13.04 19.20
CA THR A 53 -1.82 -12.10 19.68
C THR A 53 -2.64 -11.54 18.52
N GLU A 54 -3.94 -11.30 18.75
CA GLU A 54 -4.81 -10.68 17.73
C GLU A 54 -4.25 -9.30 17.31
N LYS A 55 -3.85 -8.50 18.27
CA LYS A 55 -3.24 -7.18 18.02
C LYS A 55 -1.94 -7.26 17.21
N GLY A 56 -1.11 -8.26 17.49
CA GLY A 56 0.13 -8.47 16.74
C GLY A 56 -0.15 -8.89 15.31
N GLN A 57 -1.11 -9.79 15.09
CA GLN A 57 -1.56 -10.16 13.76
C GLN A 57 -2.11 -8.97 12.98
N GLU A 58 -3.00 -8.17 13.59
CA GLU A 58 -3.55 -6.97 12.97
C GLU A 58 -2.45 -5.98 12.56
N ALA A 59 -1.45 -5.77 13.43
CA ALA A 59 -0.34 -4.87 13.13
C ALA A 59 0.47 -5.33 11.91
N ILE A 60 0.78 -6.63 11.82
CA ILE A 60 1.50 -7.22 10.68
C ILE A 60 0.68 -7.07 9.39
N LEU A 61 -0.61 -7.39 9.44
CA LEU A 61 -1.50 -7.27 8.28
C LEU A 61 -1.66 -5.82 7.82
N ALA A 62 -1.76 -4.88 8.76
CA ALA A 62 -1.79 -3.45 8.45
C ALA A 62 -0.51 -3.00 7.74
N GLU A 63 0.67 -3.45 8.19
CA GLU A 63 1.95 -3.11 7.57
C GLU A 63 2.06 -3.67 6.13
N ILE A 64 1.61 -4.91 5.90
CA ILE A 64 1.55 -5.50 4.54
C ILE A 64 0.61 -4.69 3.64
N LYS A 65 -0.57 -4.33 4.14
CA LYS A 65 -1.55 -3.50 3.43
C LYS A 65 -0.98 -2.15 3.04
N ASP A 66 -0.41 -1.42 4.01
CA ASP A 66 0.18 -0.10 3.79
C ASP A 66 1.31 -0.14 2.76
N PHE A 67 2.15 -1.19 2.82
CA PHE A 67 3.19 -1.41 1.83
C PHE A 67 2.63 -1.55 0.42
N ILE A 68 1.63 -2.43 0.22
CA ILE A 68 1.02 -2.66 -1.10
C ILE A 68 0.32 -1.39 -1.58
N GLU A 69 -0.49 -0.73 -0.74
CA GLU A 69 -1.21 0.49 -1.11
C GLU A 69 -0.26 1.63 -1.51
N SER A 70 0.86 1.76 -0.83
CA SER A 70 1.90 2.74 -1.16
C SER A 70 2.64 2.36 -2.44
N LYS A 71 3.13 1.13 -2.51
CA LYS A 71 4.01 0.67 -3.60
C LYS A 71 3.27 0.54 -4.92
N ALA A 72 2.07 -0.04 -4.91
CA ALA A 72 1.27 -0.26 -6.12
C ALA A 72 0.90 1.06 -6.81
N LYS A 73 0.69 2.15 -6.05
CA LYS A 73 0.42 3.48 -6.63
C LYS A 73 1.49 3.93 -7.61
N SER A 74 2.74 3.54 -7.40
CA SER A 74 3.87 3.89 -8.29
C SER A 74 3.89 3.06 -9.58
N TYR A 75 3.21 1.93 -9.62
CA TYR A 75 3.12 1.04 -10.77
C TYR A 75 1.83 1.21 -11.57
N LEU A 76 0.76 1.69 -10.94
CA LEU A 76 -0.53 1.91 -11.59
C LEU A 76 -0.50 3.13 -12.51
N ARG A 77 -1.07 2.98 -13.71
CA ARG A 77 -1.33 4.10 -14.63
C ARG A 77 -2.57 4.89 -14.17
N ALA A 78 -2.74 6.08 -14.70
CA ALA A 78 -3.90 6.91 -14.40
C ALA A 78 -5.21 6.16 -14.68
N GLY A 79 -6.15 6.21 -13.73
CA GLY A 79 -7.45 5.56 -13.82
C GLY A 79 -7.47 4.05 -13.56
N GLN A 80 -6.31 3.39 -13.44
CA GLN A 80 -6.28 1.97 -13.07
C GLN A 80 -6.59 1.77 -11.59
N LYS A 81 -7.24 0.63 -11.28
CA LYS A 81 -7.55 0.17 -9.93
C LYS A 81 -7.00 -1.24 -9.74
N LEU A 82 -6.48 -1.50 -8.54
CA LEU A 82 -5.98 -2.79 -8.11
C LEU A 82 -6.74 -3.25 -6.86
N GLU A 83 -7.32 -4.42 -6.95
CA GLU A 83 -7.92 -5.14 -5.82
C GLU A 83 -7.04 -6.35 -5.53
N VAL A 84 -6.70 -6.58 -4.25
CA VAL A 84 -5.88 -7.69 -3.77
C VAL A 84 -6.57 -8.32 -2.58
N THR A 85 -6.74 -9.63 -2.62
CA THR A 85 -7.29 -10.40 -1.49
C THR A 85 -6.31 -11.49 -1.11
N PHE A 86 -5.72 -11.40 0.08
CA PHE A 86 -4.90 -12.47 0.60
C PHE A 86 -5.78 -13.61 1.12
N THR A 87 -5.44 -14.83 0.75
CA THR A 87 -6.11 -16.07 1.18
C THR A 87 -5.22 -16.92 2.10
N ASP A 88 -3.90 -16.69 2.11
CA ASP A 88 -2.98 -17.24 3.09
C ASP A 88 -1.69 -16.42 3.17
N ILE A 89 -1.11 -16.37 4.35
CA ILE A 89 0.20 -15.77 4.61
C ILE A 89 0.97 -16.69 5.55
N ASN A 90 2.20 -16.99 5.15
CA ASN A 90 3.22 -17.66 5.94
C ASN A 90 4.49 -16.80 5.92
N LEU A 91 4.83 -16.17 7.03
CA LEU A 91 5.96 -15.26 7.12
C LEU A 91 7.30 -15.99 7.12
N ALA A 92 8.36 -15.29 6.71
CA ALA A 92 9.73 -15.78 6.81
C ALA A 92 10.15 -16.01 8.27
N GLY A 93 10.80 -17.13 8.53
CA GLY A 93 11.22 -17.47 9.88
C GLY A 93 10.12 -18.12 10.70
N ASP A 94 10.47 -18.57 11.91
CA ASP A 94 9.54 -19.17 12.87
C ASP A 94 10.03 -18.91 14.30
N PHE A 95 9.16 -19.15 15.28
CA PHE A 95 9.50 -19.13 16.71
C PHE A 95 9.97 -20.51 17.15
N GLU A 96 11.15 -20.58 17.79
CA GLU A 96 11.77 -21.83 18.25
C GLU A 96 11.81 -21.90 19.79
N PRO A 97 10.69 -22.22 20.47
CA PRO A 97 10.60 -22.21 21.93
C PRO A 97 11.55 -23.22 22.60
N GLN A 98 11.96 -24.26 21.87
CA GLN A 98 12.94 -25.26 22.35
C GLN A 98 14.33 -24.66 22.62
N ARG A 99 14.62 -23.44 22.19
CA ARG A 99 15.88 -22.73 22.49
C ARG A 99 15.90 -22.10 23.89
N GLY A 100 14.75 -22.06 24.55
CA GLY A 100 14.57 -21.50 25.89
C GLY A 100 13.61 -20.27 25.87
N ALA A 101 12.98 -20.03 27.01
CA ALA A 101 11.91 -19.03 27.15
C ALA A 101 12.31 -17.61 26.74
N GLN A 102 13.58 -17.24 26.86
CA GLN A 102 14.10 -15.95 26.45
C GLN A 102 14.03 -15.72 24.93
N PHE A 103 13.85 -16.77 24.13
CA PHE A 103 13.74 -16.69 22.67
C PHE A 103 12.29 -16.74 22.15
N ASN A 104 11.30 -16.87 23.04
CA ASN A 104 9.90 -16.97 22.64
C ASN A 104 9.41 -15.75 21.84
N HIS A 105 10.00 -14.57 22.08
CA HIS A 105 9.67 -13.31 21.40
C HIS A 105 10.56 -13.04 20.19
N VAL A 106 11.40 -13.99 19.80
CA VAL A 106 12.37 -13.80 18.70
C VAL A 106 12.02 -14.71 17.55
N ARG A 107 11.59 -14.12 16.43
CA ARG A 107 11.40 -14.85 15.18
C ARG A 107 12.76 -15.13 14.54
N ILE A 108 13.07 -16.41 14.36
CA ILE A 108 14.35 -16.90 13.85
C ILE A 108 14.20 -17.19 12.36
N VAL A 109 14.95 -16.47 11.53
CA VAL A 109 14.95 -16.66 10.09
C VAL A 109 16.00 -17.68 9.69
N LYS A 110 15.57 -18.74 8.99
CA LYS A 110 16.40 -19.78 8.39
C LYS A 110 15.89 -20.11 6.99
N ASP A 111 16.72 -20.70 6.19
CA ASP A 111 16.41 -21.15 4.83
C ASP A 111 15.26 -22.17 4.76
N ILE A 112 15.03 -22.93 5.83
CA ILE A 112 13.93 -23.89 5.94
C ILE A 112 12.56 -23.24 6.23
N TYR A 113 12.53 -21.99 6.70
CA TYR A 113 11.30 -21.25 7.02
C TYR A 113 10.97 -20.24 5.91
N ILE A 114 10.56 -20.81 4.78
CA ILE A 114 10.37 -20.08 3.51
C ILE A 114 9.07 -19.25 3.55
N PRO A 115 9.12 -17.95 3.26
CA PRO A 115 7.93 -17.14 3.16
C PRO A 115 7.04 -17.55 1.98
N ARG A 116 5.73 -17.53 2.20
CA ARG A 116 4.72 -17.80 1.17
C ARG A 116 3.52 -16.88 1.35
N LEU A 117 3.08 -16.27 0.27
CA LEU A 117 1.95 -15.37 0.25
C LEU A 117 1.00 -15.84 -0.87
N THR A 118 -0.23 -16.21 -0.50
CA THR A 118 -1.24 -16.61 -1.47
C THR A 118 -2.29 -15.51 -1.57
N LEU A 119 -2.55 -15.05 -2.78
CA LEU A 119 -3.47 -13.95 -3.04
C LEU A 119 -4.23 -14.13 -4.35
N ASP A 120 -5.42 -13.56 -4.41
CA ASP A 120 -6.16 -13.27 -5.62
C ASP A 120 -6.03 -11.78 -5.92
N PHE A 121 -5.91 -11.41 -7.20
CA PHE A 121 -5.83 -10.00 -7.58
C PHE A 121 -6.64 -9.71 -8.83
N LYS A 122 -7.04 -8.43 -8.97
CA LYS A 122 -7.72 -7.89 -10.13
C LYS A 122 -7.24 -6.49 -10.44
N LEU A 123 -6.66 -6.30 -11.61
CA LEU A 123 -6.25 -5.01 -12.16
C LEU A 123 -7.28 -4.55 -13.19
N THR A 124 -7.89 -3.42 -12.95
CA THR A 124 -8.92 -2.84 -13.82
C THR A 124 -8.43 -1.53 -14.46
N GLY A 125 -8.74 -1.33 -15.72
CA GLY A 125 -8.42 -0.12 -16.47
C GLY A 125 -9.32 1.06 -16.15
N ALA A 126 -8.98 2.24 -16.65
CA ALA A 126 -9.78 3.45 -16.53
C ALA A 126 -11.17 3.32 -17.19
N ASP A 127 -11.30 2.44 -18.18
CA ASP A 127 -12.55 2.10 -18.87
C ASP A 127 -13.40 1.03 -18.14
N GLY A 128 -12.96 0.59 -16.96
CA GLY A 128 -13.63 -0.43 -16.17
C GLY A 128 -13.36 -1.88 -16.63
N LYS A 129 -12.58 -2.08 -17.69
CA LYS A 129 -12.24 -3.43 -18.16
C LYS A 129 -11.11 -4.04 -17.34
N VAL A 130 -11.19 -5.36 -17.14
CA VAL A 130 -10.11 -6.13 -16.52
C VAL A 130 -8.91 -6.16 -17.46
N ILE A 131 -7.74 -5.77 -16.94
CA ILE A 131 -6.46 -5.82 -17.65
C ILE A 131 -5.72 -7.11 -17.32
N ASN A 132 -5.70 -7.48 -16.03
CA ASN A 132 -5.07 -8.69 -15.53
C ASN A 132 -5.77 -9.13 -14.24
N GLU A 133 -5.95 -10.41 -14.06
CA GLU A 133 -6.49 -10.99 -12.84
C GLU A 133 -6.00 -12.42 -12.67
N GLY A 134 -6.04 -12.92 -11.46
CA GLY A 134 -5.73 -14.31 -11.17
C GLY A 134 -5.28 -14.55 -9.75
N LYS A 135 -5.03 -15.82 -9.47
CA LYS A 135 -4.46 -16.27 -8.20
C LYS A 135 -2.95 -16.39 -8.32
N ARG A 136 -2.25 -16.01 -7.25
CA ARG A 136 -0.80 -16.16 -7.14
C ARG A 136 -0.42 -16.82 -5.83
N GLU A 137 0.53 -17.72 -5.91
CA GLU A 137 1.28 -18.24 -4.78
C GLU A 137 2.72 -17.71 -4.93
N LEU A 138 3.04 -16.72 -4.10
CA LEU A 138 4.30 -16.02 -4.15
C LEU A 138 5.25 -16.63 -3.12
N THR A 139 6.42 -17.05 -3.57
CA THR A 139 7.48 -17.59 -2.71
C THR A 139 8.85 -17.29 -3.31
N ASP A 140 9.87 -17.26 -2.47
CA ASP A 140 11.26 -17.13 -2.89
C ASP A 140 12.13 -18.11 -2.11
N LEU A 141 12.61 -19.16 -2.77
CA LEU A 141 13.47 -20.15 -2.14
C LEU A 141 14.88 -19.63 -1.81
N ALA A 142 15.27 -18.54 -2.45
CA ALA A 142 16.57 -17.89 -2.25
C ALA A 142 16.46 -16.58 -1.44
N PHE A 143 15.37 -16.38 -0.71
CA PHE A 143 15.06 -15.13 -0.02
C PHE A 143 16.19 -14.62 0.91
N MET A 144 16.92 -15.50 1.56
CA MET A 144 18.04 -15.14 2.43
C MET A 144 19.28 -14.65 1.67
N MET A 145 19.37 -14.92 0.37
CA MET A 145 20.50 -14.50 -0.48
C MET A 145 20.30 -13.11 -1.10
N ARG A 146 19.11 -12.52 -0.91
CA ARG A 146 18.81 -11.18 -1.43
C ARG A 146 19.33 -10.09 -0.49
N VAL A 147 19.86 -9.03 -1.08
CA VAL A 147 20.08 -7.75 -0.38
C VAL A 147 18.77 -6.98 -0.46
N ALA A 148 17.83 -7.35 0.40
CA ALA A 148 16.51 -6.74 0.45
C ALA A 148 16.50 -5.52 1.40
N PHE A 149 15.34 -4.98 1.66
CA PHE A 149 15.01 -3.89 2.56
C PHE A 149 15.92 -3.75 3.80
N PRO A 150 15.88 -2.60 4.53
CA PRO A 150 16.72 -2.41 5.70
C PRO A 150 16.66 -3.65 6.62
N PRO A 151 17.79 -4.11 7.15
CA PRO A 151 17.82 -5.31 8.02
C PRO A 151 16.90 -5.23 9.24
N SER A 152 16.55 -4.00 9.64
CA SER A 152 15.62 -3.73 10.74
C SER A 152 14.13 -3.94 10.39
N ASP A 153 13.79 -4.10 9.11
CA ASP A 153 12.41 -4.36 8.69
C ASP A 153 12.10 -5.84 8.89
N SER A 154 11.15 -6.14 9.77
CA SER A 154 10.74 -7.52 10.10
C SER A 154 10.06 -8.23 8.93
N LEU A 155 9.41 -7.48 8.03
CA LEU A 155 8.70 -7.99 6.85
C LEU A 155 9.49 -7.77 5.55
N ARG A 156 10.80 -7.57 5.63
CA ARG A 156 11.63 -7.27 4.45
C ARG A 156 11.53 -8.31 3.34
N PHE A 157 11.39 -9.58 3.70
CA PHE A 157 11.34 -10.69 2.73
C PHE A 157 9.98 -10.74 2.01
N GLU A 158 8.89 -10.57 2.75
CA GLU A 158 7.54 -10.49 2.21
C GLU A 158 7.40 -9.27 1.31
N LYS A 159 7.91 -8.12 1.74
CA LYS A 159 7.90 -6.87 0.96
C LYS A 159 8.70 -7.00 -0.33
N ASP A 160 9.80 -7.73 -0.32
CA ASP A 160 10.62 -7.97 -1.51
C ASP A 160 9.86 -8.85 -2.52
N ILE A 161 9.27 -9.95 -2.07
CA ILE A 161 8.42 -10.83 -2.88
C ILE A 161 7.22 -10.06 -3.47
N LEU A 162 6.54 -9.28 -2.65
CA LEU A 162 5.39 -8.46 -3.08
C LEU A 162 5.80 -7.38 -4.09
N ASN A 163 6.98 -6.78 -3.92
CA ASN A 163 7.49 -5.80 -4.86
C ASN A 163 7.81 -6.43 -6.23
N ASP A 164 8.36 -7.65 -6.24
CA ASP A 164 8.61 -8.39 -7.47
C ASP A 164 7.29 -8.72 -8.18
N TRP A 165 6.30 -9.25 -7.48
CA TRP A 165 4.98 -9.49 -8.02
C TRP A 165 4.33 -8.23 -8.60
N LEU A 166 4.33 -7.12 -7.85
CA LEU A 166 3.79 -5.84 -8.33
C LEU A 166 4.48 -5.36 -9.61
N ARG A 167 5.79 -5.60 -9.72
CA ARG A 167 6.56 -5.25 -10.91
C ARG A 167 6.19 -6.11 -12.11
N GLU A 168 5.98 -7.39 -11.91
CA GLU A 168 5.72 -8.36 -12.98
C GLU A 168 4.27 -8.31 -13.45
N ASP A 169 3.31 -8.40 -12.52
CA ASP A 169 1.88 -8.54 -12.85
C ASP A 169 1.15 -7.21 -13.01
N ILE A 170 1.57 -6.17 -12.29
CA ILE A 170 0.86 -4.88 -12.24
C ILE A 170 1.50 -3.84 -13.16
N LYS A 171 2.80 -3.64 -13.08
CA LYS A 171 3.52 -2.74 -13.98
C LYS A 171 3.53 -3.29 -15.41
N GLY A 172 3.60 -4.63 -15.53
CA GLY A 172 3.76 -5.34 -16.80
C GLY A 172 5.14 -5.15 -17.42
N PRO A 173 5.43 -5.85 -18.52
CA PRO A 173 6.71 -5.74 -19.20
C PRO A 173 6.95 -4.29 -19.65
N ALA A 174 8.18 -3.82 -19.46
CA ALA A 174 8.60 -2.54 -20.03
C ALA A 174 8.32 -2.60 -21.54
N LYS A 175 7.58 -1.61 -22.08
CA LYS A 175 7.44 -1.51 -23.54
C LYS A 175 8.84 -1.48 -24.11
N ALA A 176 9.20 -2.53 -24.89
CA ALA A 176 10.41 -2.52 -25.69
C ALA A 176 10.38 -1.22 -26.52
N GLY A 177 11.30 -0.31 -26.27
CA GLY A 177 11.42 0.93 -27.02
C GLY A 177 11.59 0.57 -28.51
N LYS A 178 10.73 1.16 -29.34
CA LYS A 178 10.95 1.21 -30.78
C LYS A 178 11.99 2.28 -31.07
#